data_cc408dd62c3b3446c1bfb827e79a6519
#
_entry.id   cc408dd62c3b3446c1bfb827e79a6519
#
_cell.length_a   1.000
_cell.length_b   1.000
_cell.length_c   1.000
_cell.angle_alpha   90.00
_cell.angle_beta   90.00
_cell.angle_gamma   90.00
#
_symmetry.space_group_name_H-M   'P 1'
#
loop_
_entity.id
_entity.type
_entity.pdbx_description
1 polymer ?
#
loop_
_entity_poly.entity_id
_entity_poly.type
_entity_poly.pdbx_seq_one_letter_code
_entity_poly.pdbx_strand_id
1 'polypeptide(L)'
;VAGATRVVTMDLHARQIQGFFDIPVDHMEALPILAKHFIKYGFTPEDTVVVSPDVGGVKRARGLANWLHTPLAIIDKRRAKANVSEVMNIIGDVKGKKAILIDDMIDTAGTICNAAKALIEKGAVEVYACATHAVFSGPALERLKKSAFTRVVITDSIYLPEEQRFDKLRILSTSKMFAETIKRITTSEPISNLFEMPVEEKKSE
;
A
#
# COMPACT_ATOMS: atom_id res chain seq x y z
N VAL A 1 -21.03 -17.95 14.57
CA VAL A 1 -22.02 -17.85 15.65
C VAL A 1 -23.17 -16.91 15.24
N ALA A 2 -22.91 -15.83 14.53
CA ALA A 2 -23.94 -14.88 14.08
C ALA A 2 -24.66 -15.27 12.77
N GLY A 3 -24.40 -16.49 12.22
CA GLY A 3 -25.09 -17.00 11.04
C GLY A 3 -24.41 -16.70 9.70
N ALA A 4 -23.23 -16.08 9.69
CA ALA A 4 -22.45 -15.94 8.45
C ALA A 4 -21.94 -17.31 7.99
N THR A 5 -21.99 -17.57 6.68
CA THR A 5 -21.52 -18.81 6.06
C THR A 5 -20.12 -18.67 5.44
N ARG A 6 -19.70 -17.45 5.17
CA ARG A 6 -18.41 -17.10 4.58
C ARG A 6 -18.05 -15.65 4.92
N VAL A 7 -16.75 -15.36 5.04
CA VAL A 7 -16.23 -14.00 5.29
C VAL A 7 -15.31 -13.61 4.14
N VAL A 8 -15.44 -12.39 3.64
CA VAL A 8 -14.50 -11.79 2.70
C VAL A 8 -13.84 -10.60 3.36
N THR A 9 -12.52 -10.57 3.36
CA THR A 9 -11.73 -9.50 3.97
C THR A 9 -10.77 -8.89 2.95
N MET A 10 -10.26 -7.70 3.22
CA MET A 10 -9.24 -7.07 2.40
C MET A 10 -8.10 -6.55 3.28
N ASP A 11 -6.87 -6.92 2.94
CA ASP A 11 -5.62 -6.47 3.57
C ASP A 11 -5.67 -6.38 5.10
N LEU A 12 -6.04 -7.48 5.76
CA LEU A 12 -5.98 -7.56 7.22
C LEU A 12 -4.58 -7.22 7.73
N HIS A 13 -4.48 -6.33 8.70
CA HIS A 13 -3.21 -5.96 9.32
C HIS A 13 -2.48 -7.19 9.88
N ALA A 14 -3.20 -8.04 10.57
CA ALA A 14 -2.72 -9.34 11.06
C ALA A 14 -3.44 -10.45 10.28
N ARG A 15 -2.76 -11.06 9.30
CA ARG A 15 -3.34 -12.15 8.47
C ARG A 15 -3.78 -13.35 9.30
N GLN A 16 -3.21 -13.54 10.48
CA GLN A 16 -3.55 -14.59 11.43
C GLN A 16 -5.01 -14.51 11.92
N ILE A 17 -5.67 -13.35 11.81
CA ILE A 17 -7.10 -13.18 12.13
C ILE A 17 -7.97 -14.17 11.36
N GLN A 18 -7.58 -14.58 10.15
CA GLN A 18 -8.29 -15.61 9.37
C GLN A 18 -8.44 -16.93 10.15
N GLY A 19 -7.46 -17.28 10.98
CA GLY A 19 -7.49 -18.51 11.79
C GLY A 19 -8.46 -18.50 12.96
N PHE A 20 -9.13 -17.37 13.25
CA PHE A 20 -10.16 -17.29 14.30
C PHE A 20 -11.58 -17.62 13.80
N PHE A 21 -11.75 -17.83 12.51
CA PHE A 21 -13.03 -18.17 11.92
C PHE A 21 -13.15 -19.67 11.68
N ASP A 22 -14.27 -20.25 12.10
CA ASP A 22 -14.64 -21.65 11.80
C ASP A 22 -15.33 -21.83 10.44
N ILE A 23 -15.52 -20.71 9.73
CA ILE A 23 -16.13 -20.66 8.39
C ILE A 23 -15.08 -20.20 7.36
N PRO A 24 -15.28 -20.47 6.06
CA PRO A 24 -14.35 -20.05 5.03
C PRO A 24 -14.10 -18.54 5.04
N VAL A 25 -12.83 -18.15 4.91
CA VAL A 25 -12.39 -16.75 4.82
C VAL A 25 -11.62 -16.56 3.53
N ASP A 26 -12.10 -15.65 2.69
CA ASP A 26 -11.41 -15.20 1.50
C ASP A 26 -10.71 -13.87 1.78
N HIS A 27 -9.38 -13.90 1.83
CA HIS A 27 -8.56 -12.72 2.10
C HIS A 27 -8.09 -12.10 0.79
N MET A 28 -8.61 -10.92 0.48
CA MET A 28 -8.27 -10.16 -0.72
C MET A 28 -7.10 -9.22 -0.48
N GLU A 29 -6.36 -8.92 -1.53
CA GLU A 29 -5.26 -7.95 -1.53
C GLU A 29 -5.55 -6.81 -2.52
N ALA A 30 -5.46 -5.56 -2.07
CA ALA A 30 -5.62 -4.39 -2.94
C ALA A 30 -4.37 -4.10 -3.79
N LEU A 31 -3.29 -4.84 -3.57
CA LEU A 31 -2.03 -4.68 -4.28
C LEU A 31 -2.17 -4.56 -5.81
N PRO A 32 -2.98 -5.41 -6.51
CA PRO A 32 -3.20 -5.25 -7.96
C PRO A 32 -3.85 -3.92 -8.35
N ILE A 33 -4.72 -3.38 -7.50
CA ILE A 33 -5.38 -2.08 -7.74
C ILE A 33 -4.34 -0.96 -7.65
N LEU A 34 -3.51 -0.97 -6.60
CA LEU A 34 -2.45 0.01 -6.38
C LEU A 34 -1.38 -0.07 -7.48
N ALA A 35 -0.92 -1.28 -7.83
CA ALA A 35 0.09 -1.50 -8.86
C ALA A 35 -0.38 -0.99 -10.24
N LYS A 36 -1.59 -1.36 -10.66
CA LYS A 36 -2.18 -0.89 -11.93
C LYS A 36 -2.29 0.63 -12.00
N HIS A 37 -2.53 1.30 -10.86
CA HIS A 37 -2.54 2.75 -10.81
C HIS A 37 -1.16 3.31 -11.17
N PHE A 38 -0.09 2.87 -10.51
CA PHE A 38 1.26 3.37 -10.76
C PHE A 38 1.74 3.05 -12.18
N ILE A 39 1.48 1.84 -12.69
CA ILE A 39 1.77 1.46 -14.09
C ILE A 39 1.09 2.42 -15.06
N LYS A 40 -0.20 2.68 -14.87
CA LYS A 40 -0.98 3.61 -15.72
C LYS A 40 -0.41 5.04 -15.75
N TYR A 41 0.21 5.47 -14.64
CA TYR A 41 0.79 6.81 -14.53
C TYR A 41 2.28 6.86 -14.90
N GLY A 42 2.81 5.81 -15.55
CA GLY A 42 4.14 5.82 -16.14
C GLY A 42 5.28 5.71 -15.12
N PHE A 43 5.07 5.00 -14.03
CA PHE A 43 6.16 4.67 -13.11
C PHE A 43 6.96 3.51 -13.68
N THR A 44 8.25 3.73 -13.91
CA THR A 44 9.14 2.79 -14.58
C THR A 44 10.24 2.26 -13.66
N PRO A 45 10.86 1.10 -13.98
CA PRO A 45 11.96 0.56 -13.19
C PRO A 45 13.16 1.50 -13.07
N GLU A 46 13.39 2.35 -14.08
CA GLU A 46 14.56 3.23 -14.17
C GLU A 46 14.47 4.40 -13.20
N ASP A 47 13.27 4.98 -13.04
CA ASP A 47 13.05 6.22 -12.28
C ASP A 47 12.34 6.00 -10.94
N THR A 48 11.97 4.76 -10.61
CA THR A 48 11.13 4.46 -9.45
C THR A 48 11.82 3.49 -8.49
N VAL A 49 11.54 3.66 -7.20
CA VAL A 49 11.88 2.71 -6.14
C VAL A 49 10.69 2.53 -5.20
N VAL A 50 10.34 1.30 -4.89
CA VAL A 50 9.36 1.01 -3.85
C VAL A 50 10.06 0.97 -2.50
N VAL A 51 9.44 1.57 -1.48
CA VAL A 51 10.04 1.71 -0.16
C VAL A 51 9.13 1.09 0.89
N SER A 52 9.70 0.21 1.71
CA SER A 52 9.04 -0.27 2.93
C SER A 52 9.23 0.75 4.05
N PRO A 53 8.17 1.19 4.73
CA PRO A 53 8.27 2.15 5.84
C PRO A 53 8.95 1.57 7.09
N ASP A 54 9.05 0.23 7.18
CA ASP A 54 9.73 -0.50 8.24
C ASP A 54 10.06 -1.94 7.80
N VAL A 55 10.69 -2.71 8.68
CA VAL A 55 11.07 -4.11 8.41
C VAL A 55 9.84 -5.02 8.29
N GLY A 56 8.75 -4.72 9.00
CA GLY A 56 7.50 -5.52 8.97
C GLY A 56 6.77 -5.44 7.64
N GLY A 57 6.83 -4.29 6.96
CA GLY A 57 6.18 -4.03 5.66
C GLY A 57 6.92 -4.58 4.44
N VAL A 58 8.12 -5.15 4.60
CA VAL A 58 9.00 -5.56 3.47
C VAL A 58 8.30 -6.52 2.49
N LYS A 59 7.50 -7.45 2.99
CA LYS A 59 6.79 -8.40 2.11
C LYS A 59 5.80 -7.69 1.18
N ARG A 60 5.05 -6.71 1.70
CA ARG A 60 4.11 -5.90 0.93
C ARG A 60 4.84 -5.03 -0.09
N ALA A 61 5.89 -4.35 0.35
CA ALA A 61 6.69 -3.50 -0.52
C ALA A 61 7.36 -4.30 -1.66
N ARG A 62 7.86 -5.51 -1.38
CA ARG A 62 8.38 -6.42 -2.40
C ARG A 62 7.30 -6.83 -3.39
N GLY A 63 6.07 -7.09 -2.92
CA GLY A 63 4.93 -7.37 -3.79
C GLY A 63 4.72 -6.26 -4.82
N LEU A 64 4.67 -4.99 -4.37
CA LEU A 64 4.51 -3.84 -5.27
C LEU A 64 5.73 -3.67 -6.19
N ALA A 65 6.94 -3.82 -5.65
CA ALA A 65 8.18 -3.74 -6.43
C ALA A 65 8.20 -4.77 -7.57
N ASN A 66 7.75 -6.00 -7.30
CA ASN A 66 7.63 -7.04 -8.33
C ASN A 66 6.62 -6.66 -9.42
N TRP A 67 5.45 -6.12 -9.05
CA TRP A 67 4.45 -5.65 -10.01
C TRP A 67 4.95 -4.52 -10.91
N LEU A 68 5.80 -3.64 -10.36
CA LEU A 68 6.35 -2.49 -11.08
C LEU A 68 7.72 -2.79 -11.70
N HIS A 69 8.29 -3.97 -11.47
CA HIS A 69 9.67 -4.36 -11.85
C HIS A 69 10.73 -3.38 -11.33
N THR A 70 10.47 -2.74 -10.17
CA THR A 70 11.33 -1.71 -9.60
C THR A 70 12.22 -2.24 -8.48
N PRO A 71 13.34 -1.56 -8.16
CA PRO A 71 14.11 -1.84 -6.95
C PRO A 71 13.28 -1.59 -5.68
N LEU A 72 13.74 -2.20 -4.58
CA LEU A 72 13.18 -2.07 -3.24
C LEU A 72 14.18 -1.39 -2.32
N ALA A 73 13.71 -0.42 -1.52
CA ALA A 73 14.43 0.13 -0.39
C ALA A 73 13.64 -0.10 0.91
N ILE A 74 14.32 -0.03 2.04
CA ILE A 74 13.74 -0.29 3.37
C ILE A 74 14.18 0.82 4.31
N ILE A 75 13.24 1.35 5.09
CA ILE A 75 13.55 2.26 6.18
C ILE A 75 13.74 1.44 7.46
N ASP A 76 14.99 1.39 7.93
CA ASP A 76 15.36 0.81 9.22
C ASP A 76 15.34 1.90 10.30
N LYS A 77 14.40 1.77 11.24
CA LYS A 77 14.22 2.70 12.35
C LYS A 77 14.98 2.18 13.55
N ARG A 78 16.04 2.87 13.94
CA ARG A 78 16.78 2.55 15.16
C ARG A 78 16.49 3.58 16.23
N ARG A 79 15.88 3.14 17.32
CA ARG A 79 15.80 3.91 18.56
C ARG A 79 17.11 3.72 19.32
N ALA A 80 18.01 4.68 19.21
CA ALA A 80 19.31 4.59 19.90
C ALA A 80 19.19 4.69 21.44
N LYS A 81 18.24 5.46 21.98
CA LYS A 81 17.89 5.57 23.43
C LYS A 81 16.49 6.19 23.58
N ALA A 82 15.86 6.00 24.75
CA ALA A 82 14.68 6.78 25.13
C ALA A 82 15.02 8.28 25.11
N ASN A 83 14.19 9.12 24.48
CA ASN A 83 14.34 10.58 24.31
C ASN A 83 15.38 11.07 23.29
N VAL A 84 15.88 10.23 22.39
CA VAL A 84 16.69 10.67 21.24
C VAL A 84 15.82 10.60 19.98
N SER A 85 15.97 11.58 19.08
CA SER A 85 15.28 11.60 17.78
C SER A 85 15.52 10.29 17.03
N GLU A 86 14.46 9.72 16.47
CA GLU A 86 14.49 8.47 15.71
C GLU A 86 15.41 8.63 14.49
N VAL A 87 16.50 7.88 14.45
CA VAL A 87 17.40 7.86 13.29
C VAL A 87 16.83 6.91 12.27
N MET A 88 16.44 7.42 11.11
CA MET A 88 15.99 6.61 9.98
C MET A 88 17.17 6.29 9.08
N ASN A 89 17.55 5.01 9.01
CA ASN A 89 18.52 4.53 8.06
C ASN A 89 17.79 3.96 6.83
N ILE A 90 18.15 4.41 5.63
CA ILE A 90 17.54 3.92 4.38
C ILE A 90 18.52 2.93 3.76
N ILE A 91 18.07 1.69 3.62
CA ILE A 91 18.78 0.60 2.96
C ILE A 91 18.27 0.50 1.53
N GLY A 92 19.13 0.70 0.55
CA GLY A 92 18.80 0.79 -0.87
C GLY A 92 19.03 2.20 -1.43
N ASP A 93 19.02 2.32 -2.75
CA ASP A 93 19.25 3.58 -3.45
C ASP A 93 17.93 4.27 -3.80
N VAL A 94 17.78 5.52 -3.33
CA VAL A 94 16.61 6.37 -3.57
C VAL A 94 16.97 7.67 -4.29
N LYS A 95 18.28 7.93 -4.48
CA LYS A 95 18.76 9.19 -5.06
C LYS A 95 18.33 9.33 -6.51
N GLY A 96 17.72 10.47 -6.84
CA GLY A 96 17.24 10.77 -8.18
C GLY A 96 16.00 9.99 -8.60
N LYS A 97 15.36 9.24 -7.68
CA LYS A 97 14.20 8.37 -7.97
C LYS A 97 12.91 8.91 -7.37
N LYS A 98 11.79 8.52 -7.97
CA LYS A 98 10.45 8.60 -7.40
C LYS A 98 10.31 7.47 -6.38
N ALA A 99 10.09 7.79 -5.12
CA ALA A 99 9.94 6.80 -4.06
C ALA A 99 8.46 6.53 -3.76
N ILE A 100 8.03 5.27 -3.75
CA ILE A 100 6.67 4.86 -3.40
C ILE A 100 6.70 4.15 -2.05
N LEU A 101 6.24 4.81 -1.00
CA LEU A 101 6.01 4.20 0.31
C LEU A 101 4.68 3.43 0.28
N ILE A 102 4.71 2.14 0.65
CA ILE A 102 3.49 1.33 0.72
C ILE A 102 3.28 0.75 2.11
N ASP A 103 2.02 0.83 2.58
CA ASP A 103 1.58 0.20 3.82
C ASP A 103 0.19 -0.43 3.63
N ASP A 104 -0.35 -1.16 4.64
CA ASP A 104 -1.75 -1.62 4.63
C ASP A 104 -2.71 -0.49 5.01
N MET A 105 -2.32 0.32 5.96
CA MET A 105 -3.15 1.45 6.41
C MET A 105 -2.31 2.69 6.70
N ILE A 106 -2.96 3.84 6.60
CA ILE A 106 -2.46 5.09 7.14
C ILE A 106 -3.39 5.48 8.29
N ASP A 107 -2.89 5.36 9.52
CA ASP A 107 -3.63 5.75 10.72
C ASP A 107 -3.35 7.22 11.07
N THR A 108 -2.45 7.54 11.98
CA THR A 108 -2.15 8.91 12.39
C THR A 108 -1.20 9.67 11.45
N ALA A 109 -0.68 9.01 10.43
CA ALA A 109 0.25 9.49 9.42
C ALA A 109 1.61 10.02 9.92
N GLY A 110 1.91 9.93 11.21
CA GLY A 110 3.16 10.45 11.76
C GLY A 110 4.39 9.77 11.15
N THR A 111 4.42 8.45 11.25
CA THR A 111 5.51 7.61 10.76
C THR A 111 5.77 7.77 9.27
N ILE A 112 4.71 7.70 8.45
CA ILE A 112 4.85 7.75 7.00
C ILE A 112 5.26 9.15 6.51
N CYS A 113 4.82 10.22 7.17
CA CYS A 113 5.24 11.59 6.86
C CYS A 113 6.72 11.83 7.22
N ASN A 114 7.19 11.31 8.35
CA ASN A 114 8.61 11.37 8.71
C ASN A 114 9.47 10.57 7.71
N ALA A 115 8.99 9.41 7.28
CA ALA A 115 9.63 8.61 6.24
C ALA A 115 9.75 9.37 4.91
N ALA A 116 8.69 10.06 4.49
CA ALA A 116 8.72 10.88 3.28
C ALA A 116 9.78 11.98 3.35
N LYS A 117 9.87 12.69 4.49
CA LYS A 117 10.89 13.72 4.72
C LYS A 117 12.30 13.14 4.61
N ALA A 118 12.56 12.00 5.26
CA ALA A 118 13.87 11.35 5.21
C ALA A 118 14.25 10.91 3.78
N LEU A 119 13.29 10.46 2.97
CA LEU A 119 13.53 10.09 1.57
C LEU A 119 13.91 11.30 0.73
N ILE A 120 13.25 12.44 0.88
CA ILE A 120 13.62 13.69 0.20
C ILE A 120 15.02 14.14 0.63
N GLU A 121 15.34 14.11 1.93
CA GLU A 121 16.66 14.45 2.46
C GLU A 121 17.77 13.52 1.92
N LYS A 122 17.42 12.28 1.56
CA LYS A 122 18.32 11.30 0.90
C LYS A 122 18.36 11.41 -0.62
N GLY A 123 17.67 12.40 -1.19
CA GLY A 123 17.75 12.75 -2.61
C GLY A 123 16.70 12.10 -3.50
N ALA A 124 15.62 11.55 -2.95
CA ALA A 124 14.45 11.21 -3.76
C ALA A 124 13.87 12.48 -4.38
N VAL A 125 13.48 12.43 -5.65
CA VAL A 125 12.96 13.60 -6.39
C VAL A 125 11.48 13.83 -6.11
N GLU A 126 10.73 12.76 -5.88
CA GLU A 126 9.31 12.78 -5.52
C GLU A 126 9.04 11.63 -4.55
N VAL A 127 8.07 11.83 -3.66
CA VAL A 127 7.65 10.78 -2.73
C VAL A 127 6.14 10.60 -2.80
N TYR A 128 5.73 9.35 -2.95
CA TYR A 128 4.34 8.93 -3.00
C TYR A 128 4.05 8.01 -1.80
N ALA A 129 2.84 8.12 -1.26
CA ALA A 129 2.34 7.13 -0.31
C ALA A 129 1.24 6.31 -0.98
N CYS A 130 1.17 5.02 -0.70
CA CYS A 130 -0.02 4.24 -1.00
C CYS A 130 -0.36 3.29 0.14
N ALA A 131 -1.67 3.12 0.37
CA ALA A 131 -2.19 2.18 1.36
C ALA A 131 -3.59 1.70 0.96
N THR A 132 -4.00 0.56 1.49
CA THR A 132 -5.34 0.06 1.31
C THR A 132 -6.33 0.86 2.16
N HIS A 133 -6.05 1.02 3.45
CA HIS A 133 -7.00 1.58 4.41
C HIS A 133 -6.62 3.01 4.84
N ALA A 134 -7.50 3.95 4.52
CA ALA A 134 -7.41 5.32 5.00
C ALA A 134 -8.13 5.46 6.35
N VAL A 135 -7.48 5.05 7.43
CA VAL A 135 -8.04 5.19 8.79
C VAL A 135 -8.06 6.66 9.20
N PHE A 136 -6.98 7.39 8.89
CA PHE A 136 -6.84 8.84 9.06
C PHE A 136 -7.27 9.37 10.44
N SER A 137 -6.83 8.69 11.49
CA SER A 137 -7.14 9.07 12.87
C SER A 137 -6.44 10.37 13.29
N GLY A 138 -7.12 11.13 14.11
CA GLY A 138 -6.58 12.29 14.79
C GLY A 138 -5.95 13.31 13.83
N PRO A 139 -4.63 13.63 13.94
CA PRO A 139 -3.99 14.67 13.14
C PRO A 139 -3.58 14.22 11.72
N ALA A 140 -4.01 13.03 11.25
CA ALA A 140 -3.55 12.44 9.99
C ALA A 140 -3.75 13.37 8.79
N LEU A 141 -4.95 13.92 8.62
CA LEU A 141 -5.27 14.79 7.49
C LEU A 141 -4.37 16.03 7.43
N GLU A 142 -4.15 16.69 8.58
CA GLU A 142 -3.28 17.85 8.62
C GLU A 142 -1.82 17.50 8.30
N ARG A 143 -1.33 16.38 8.83
CA ARG A 143 0.00 15.88 8.56
C ARG A 143 0.20 15.58 7.08
N LEU A 144 -0.75 14.87 6.46
CA LEU A 144 -0.69 14.53 5.04
C LEU A 144 -0.77 15.76 4.13
N LYS A 145 -1.65 16.74 4.43
CA LYS A 145 -1.72 18.01 3.69
C LYS A 145 -0.39 18.76 3.70
N LYS A 146 0.30 18.80 4.86
CA LYS A 146 1.57 19.51 5.05
C LYS A 146 2.80 18.67 4.70
N SER A 147 2.65 17.40 4.37
CA SER A 147 3.75 16.46 4.14
C SER A 147 4.52 16.73 2.85
N ALA A 148 5.69 16.11 2.75
CA ALA A 148 6.52 16.10 1.54
C ALA A 148 5.97 15.18 0.43
N PHE A 149 4.81 14.54 0.62
CA PHE A 149 4.23 13.71 -0.42
C PHE A 149 3.79 14.51 -1.64
N THR A 150 4.16 14.03 -2.82
CA THR A 150 3.61 14.47 -4.10
C THR A 150 2.16 14.03 -4.23
N ARG A 151 1.88 12.79 -3.83
CA ARG A 151 0.52 12.23 -3.81
C ARG A 151 0.37 11.13 -2.77
N VAL A 152 -0.84 11.00 -2.24
CA VAL A 152 -1.27 9.93 -1.35
C VAL A 152 -2.36 9.14 -2.06
N VAL A 153 -2.13 7.85 -2.30
CA VAL A 153 -3.02 6.94 -3.02
C VAL A 153 -3.61 5.95 -2.04
N ILE A 154 -4.92 5.91 -1.92
CA ILE A 154 -5.65 4.99 -1.03
C ILE A 154 -6.75 4.28 -1.80
N THR A 155 -7.35 3.27 -1.19
CA THR A 155 -8.59 2.68 -1.71
C THR A 155 -9.82 3.25 -0.98
N ASP A 156 -11.00 2.93 -1.52
CA ASP A 156 -12.30 3.21 -0.89
C ASP A 156 -12.75 2.12 0.08
N SER A 157 -11.83 1.29 0.60
CA SER A 157 -12.13 0.24 1.59
C SER A 157 -12.69 0.80 2.91
N ILE A 158 -12.35 2.04 3.22
CA ILE A 158 -12.96 2.85 4.28
C ILE A 158 -13.55 4.09 3.61
N TYR A 159 -14.82 4.39 3.92
CA TYR A 159 -15.47 5.59 3.39
C TYR A 159 -14.79 6.85 3.93
N LEU A 160 -14.41 7.74 3.03
CA LEU A 160 -13.83 9.04 3.35
C LEU A 160 -14.75 10.15 2.86
N PRO A 161 -15.36 10.94 3.78
CA PRO A 161 -16.23 12.06 3.45
C PRO A 161 -15.51 13.11 2.57
N GLU A 162 -16.27 13.88 1.80
CA GLU A 162 -15.67 14.86 0.87
C GLU A 162 -14.87 15.95 1.58
N GLU A 163 -15.31 16.39 2.74
CA GLU A 163 -14.63 17.39 3.57
C GLU A 163 -13.27 16.94 4.10
N GLN A 164 -13.03 15.63 4.12
CA GLN A 164 -11.73 15.05 4.50
C GLN A 164 -10.79 14.86 3.31
N ARG A 165 -11.25 15.11 2.09
CA ARG A 165 -10.41 15.03 0.90
C ARG A 165 -9.50 16.25 0.78
N PHE A 166 -8.36 16.07 0.13
CA PHE A 166 -7.37 17.12 -0.09
C PHE A 166 -6.66 16.92 -1.45
N ASP A 167 -6.04 17.96 -1.97
CA ASP A 167 -5.53 18.00 -3.36
C ASP A 167 -4.55 16.86 -3.71
N LYS A 168 -3.73 16.44 -2.75
CA LYS A 168 -2.77 15.35 -2.96
C LYS A 168 -3.40 13.95 -2.89
N LEU A 169 -4.67 13.84 -2.50
CA LEU A 169 -5.32 12.55 -2.27
C LEU A 169 -5.87 11.97 -3.58
N ARG A 170 -5.61 10.68 -3.79
CA ARG A 170 -6.23 9.87 -4.83
C ARG A 170 -6.88 8.64 -4.22
N ILE A 171 -8.18 8.47 -4.47
CA ILE A 171 -8.96 7.32 -4.01
C ILE A 171 -9.19 6.38 -5.19
N LEU A 172 -8.86 5.10 -5.01
CA LEU A 172 -9.07 4.03 -5.98
C LEU A 172 -10.22 3.14 -5.53
N SER A 173 -11.10 2.78 -6.46
CA SER A 173 -12.25 1.95 -6.10
C SER A 173 -11.87 0.46 -6.05
N THR A 174 -12.34 -0.19 -4.99
CA THR A 174 -12.27 -1.65 -4.78
C THR A 174 -13.49 -2.38 -5.36
N SER A 175 -14.52 -1.66 -5.80
CA SER A 175 -15.84 -2.19 -6.16
C SER A 175 -15.77 -3.30 -7.22
N LYS A 176 -14.96 -3.14 -8.27
CA LYS A 176 -14.81 -4.14 -9.33
C LYS A 176 -14.23 -5.45 -8.80
N MET A 177 -13.24 -5.35 -7.91
CA MET A 177 -12.61 -6.53 -7.30
C MET A 177 -13.59 -7.26 -6.39
N PHE A 178 -14.32 -6.55 -5.55
CA PHE A 178 -15.35 -7.15 -4.70
C PHE A 178 -16.49 -7.77 -5.53
N ALA A 179 -16.98 -7.10 -6.56
CA ALA A 179 -18.02 -7.62 -7.44
C ALA A 179 -17.58 -8.94 -8.12
N GLU A 180 -16.37 -8.97 -8.64
CA GLU A 180 -15.83 -10.19 -9.26
C GLU A 180 -15.61 -11.31 -8.24
N THR A 181 -15.15 -10.98 -7.04
CA THR A 181 -15.00 -11.95 -5.95
C THR A 181 -16.33 -12.55 -5.54
N ILE A 182 -17.37 -11.72 -5.35
CA ILE A 182 -18.73 -12.19 -5.00
C ILE A 182 -19.26 -13.10 -6.12
N LYS A 183 -19.12 -12.71 -7.38
CA LYS A 183 -19.50 -13.51 -8.53
C LYS A 183 -18.83 -14.89 -8.48
N ARG A 184 -17.51 -14.94 -8.35
CA ARG A 184 -16.75 -16.20 -8.31
C ARG A 184 -17.13 -17.09 -7.14
N ILE A 185 -17.36 -16.53 -5.97
CA ILE A 185 -17.85 -17.27 -4.80
C ILE A 185 -19.21 -17.91 -5.11
N THR A 186 -20.12 -17.16 -5.76
CA THR A 186 -21.46 -17.68 -6.09
C THR A 186 -21.46 -18.71 -7.23
N THR A 187 -20.48 -18.66 -8.12
CA THR A 187 -20.30 -19.64 -9.22
C THR A 187 -19.29 -20.73 -8.88
N SER A 188 -18.74 -20.77 -7.65
CA SER A 188 -17.72 -21.74 -7.22
C SER A 188 -16.44 -21.69 -8.07
N GLU A 189 -16.09 -20.51 -8.57
CA GLU A 189 -14.85 -20.29 -9.33
C GLU A 189 -13.71 -19.85 -8.41
N PRO A 190 -12.43 -20.17 -8.74
CA PRO A 190 -11.28 -19.76 -7.94
C PRO A 190 -11.07 -18.23 -7.98
N ILE A 191 -10.74 -17.64 -6.83
CA ILE A 191 -10.47 -16.20 -6.71
C ILE A 191 -8.96 -15.85 -6.80
N SER A 192 -8.08 -16.84 -6.74
CA SER A 192 -6.61 -16.64 -6.74
C SER A 192 -6.12 -15.79 -7.91
N ASN A 193 -6.69 -15.99 -9.10
CA ASN A 193 -6.29 -15.27 -10.33
C ASN A 193 -6.56 -13.76 -10.25
N LEU A 194 -7.35 -13.28 -9.28
CA LEU A 194 -7.59 -11.83 -9.07
C LEU A 194 -6.35 -11.10 -8.54
N PHE A 195 -5.41 -11.84 -7.96
CA PHE A 195 -4.20 -11.32 -7.32
C PHE A 195 -2.92 -11.61 -8.09
N GLU A 196 -3.02 -12.41 -9.16
CA GLU A 196 -1.87 -12.76 -9.99
C GLU A 196 -1.46 -11.58 -10.89
N MET A 197 -0.15 -11.45 -11.06
CA MET A 197 0.38 -10.55 -12.09
C MET A 197 -0.10 -11.06 -13.47
N PRO A 198 -0.48 -10.14 -14.39
CA PRO A 198 -0.70 -10.53 -15.77
C PRO A 198 0.54 -11.28 -16.28
N VAL A 199 0.35 -12.49 -16.74
CA VAL A 199 1.43 -13.19 -17.45
C VAL A 199 1.71 -12.36 -18.69
N GLU A 200 2.92 -11.81 -18.82
CA GLU A 200 3.34 -11.21 -20.07
C GLU A 200 3.23 -12.31 -21.14
N GLU A 201 2.28 -12.16 -22.06
CA GLU A 201 2.31 -12.96 -23.28
C GLU A 201 3.65 -12.66 -23.93
N LYS A 202 4.59 -13.63 -23.89
CA LYS A 202 5.80 -13.58 -24.69
C LYS A 202 5.32 -13.37 -26.12
N LYS A 203 5.50 -12.15 -26.65
CA LYS A 203 5.38 -11.92 -28.07
C LYS A 203 6.37 -12.90 -28.70
N SER A 204 5.83 -13.96 -29.28
CA SER A 204 6.59 -14.85 -30.16
C SER A 204 7.12 -14.00 -31.31
N GLU A 205 8.45 -13.81 -31.31
CA GLU A 205 9.17 -13.29 -32.47
C GLU A 205 8.96 -14.17 -33.71
#